data_c01b40cd60057f771fb72e5b1099d4ef
#
_entry.id   c01b40cd60057f771fb72e5b1099d4ef
#
_cell.length_a   1.000
_cell.length_b   1.000
_cell.length_c   1.000
_cell.angle_alpha   90.00
_cell.angle_beta   90.00
_cell.angle_gamma   90.00
#
_symmetry.space_group_name_H-M   'P 1'
#
loop_
_entity.id
_entity.type
_entity.pdbx_description
1 polymer ?
#
loop_
_entity_poly.entity_id
_entity_poly.type
_entity_poly.pdbx_seq_one_letter_code
_entity_poly.pdbx_strand_id
1 'polypeptide(L)'
;MVAELVDAAVASAGGATVSLVRIRHASTVPEDVLRQAFEMLTGDGPLASAVLETEPFEVRLACPCGFDGALEHDDMIGPGQAVCPSCGELRGFPPTPELELLEVRRVI
;
A
#
# COMPACT_ATOMS: atom_id res chain seq x y z
N MET A 1 5.87 -2.59 -6.96
CA MET A 1 5.03 -2.49 -5.76
C MET A 1 3.69 -3.17 -5.95
N VAL A 2 2.80 -2.62 -6.76
CA VAL A 2 1.49 -3.25 -6.99
C VAL A 2 1.59 -4.57 -7.78
N ALA A 3 2.49 -4.64 -8.76
CA ALA A 3 2.70 -5.86 -9.54
C ALA A 3 3.12 -7.05 -8.67
N GLU A 4 3.97 -6.85 -7.68
CA GLU A 4 4.38 -7.90 -6.74
C GLU A 4 3.21 -8.38 -5.89
N LEU A 5 2.34 -7.46 -5.48
CA LEU A 5 1.14 -7.77 -4.72
C LEU A 5 0.16 -8.59 -5.56
N VAL A 6 -0.04 -8.22 -6.82
CA VAL A 6 -0.89 -8.94 -7.77
C VAL A 6 -0.35 -10.36 -8.01
N ASP A 7 0.95 -10.50 -8.21
CA ASP A 7 1.59 -11.81 -8.39
C ASP A 7 1.42 -12.69 -7.17
N ALA A 8 1.55 -12.12 -5.96
CA ALA A 8 1.33 -12.85 -4.72
C ALA A 8 -0.13 -13.29 -4.57
N ALA A 9 -1.08 -12.44 -4.96
CA ALA A 9 -2.51 -12.78 -4.92
C ALA A 9 -2.85 -13.90 -5.89
N VAL A 10 -2.32 -13.86 -7.10
CA VAL A 10 -2.50 -14.92 -8.11
C VAL A 10 -1.91 -16.24 -7.62
N ALA A 11 -0.71 -16.20 -7.07
CA ALA A 11 -0.05 -17.40 -6.52
C ALA A 11 -0.85 -17.99 -5.35
N SER A 12 -1.37 -17.14 -4.48
CA SER A 12 -2.22 -17.57 -3.35
C SER A 12 -3.52 -18.21 -3.82
N ALA A 13 -4.08 -17.75 -4.92
CA ALA A 13 -5.31 -18.30 -5.49
C ALA A 13 -5.11 -19.67 -6.16
N GLY A 14 -3.88 -20.04 -6.51
CA GLY A 14 -3.59 -21.32 -7.17
C GLY A 14 -4.27 -21.48 -8.52
N GLY A 15 -4.48 -20.40 -9.26
CA GLY A 15 -5.15 -20.41 -10.56
C GLY A 15 -6.67 -20.30 -10.49
N ALA A 16 -7.26 -20.27 -9.29
CA ALA A 16 -8.71 -20.09 -9.13
C ALA A 16 -9.11 -18.62 -9.34
N THR A 17 -10.35 -18.39 -9.74
CA THR A 17 -10.92 -17.05 -9.84
C THR A 17 -11.03 -16.44 -8.44
N VAL A 18 -10.64 -15.19 -8.31
CA VAL A 18 -10.66 -14.45 -7.04
C VAL A 18 -11.85 -13.52 -6.99
N SER A 19 -12.58 -13.53 -5.87
CA SER A 19 -13.73 -12.65 -5.65
C SER A 19 -13.37 -11.39 -4.85
N LEU A 20 -12.37 -11.48 -3.97
CA LEU A 20 -11.98 -10.40 -3.07
C LEU A 20 -10.48 -10.42 -2.84
N VAL A 21 -9.86 -9.25 -2.89
CA VAL A 21 -8.49 -9.02 -2.43
C VAL A 21 -8.53 -7.91 -1.40
N ARG A 22 -8.04 -8.19 -0.21
CA ARG A 22 -7.89 -7.21 0.86
C ARG A 22 -6.42 -6.88 1.06
N ILE A 23 -6.10 -5.61 1.02
CA ILE A 23 -4.74 -5.12 1.21
C ILE A 23 -4.70 -4.05 2.28
N ARG A 24 -3.53 -3.93 2.92
CA ARG A 24 -3.21 -2.85 3.83
C ARG A 24 -2.17 -1.96 3.16
N HIS A 25 -2.38 -0.65 3.18
CA HIS A 25 -1.45 0.28 2.55
C HIS A 25 -1.09 1.43 3.49
N ALA A 26 0.12 1.95 3.33
CA ALA A 26 0.56 3.11 4.08
C ALA A 26 -0.27 4.34 3.71
N SER A 27 -0.52 5.23 4.67
CA SER A 27 -1.22 6.50 4.44
C SER A 27 -0.51 7.39 3.41
N THR A 28 0.77 7.15 3.18
CA THR A 28 1.59 7.83 2.17
C THR A 28 1.37 7.30 0.74
N VAL A 29 0.60 6.23 0.57
CA VAL A 29 0.23 5.69 -0.73
C VAL A 29 -1.19 6.15 -1.05
N PRO A 30 -1.40 6.98 -2.10
CA PRO A 30 -2.74 7.44 -2.48
C PRO A 30 -3.62 6.26 -2.91
N GLU A 31 -4.82 6.15 -2.34
CA GLU A 31 -5.73 5.04 -2.61
C GLU A 31 -6.18 4.98 -4.06
N ASP A 32 -6.47 6.13 -4.68
CA ASP A 32 -6.92 6.21 -6.05
C ASP A 32 -5.84 5.71 -7.04
N VAL A 33 -4.58 6.06 -6.80
CA VAL A 33 -3.45 5.57 -7.59
C VAL A 33 -3.29 4.06 -7.42
N LEU A 34 -3.42 3.57 -6.19
CA LEU A 34 -3.35 2.15 -5.88
C LEU A 34 -4.44 1.35 -6.59
N ARG A 35 -5.70 1.83 -6.57
CA ARG A 35 -6.81 1.19 -7.24
C ARG A 35 -6.64 1.19 -8.76
N GLN A 36 -6.19 2.30 -9.32
CA GLN A 36 -5.94 2.40 -10.76
C GLN A 36 -4.86 1.42 -11.22
N ALA A 37 -3.75 1.35 -10.50
CA ALA A 37 -2.67 0.42 -10.82
C ALA A 37 -3.14 -1.04 -10.70
N PHE A 38 -3.93 -1.36 -9.69
CA PHE A 38 -4.50 -2.70 -9.50
C PHE A 38 -5.41 -3.07 -10.68
N GLU A 39 -6.32 -2.17 -11.09
CA GLU A 39 -7.21 -2.40 -12.24
C GLU A 39 -6.44 -2.63 -13.54
N MET A 40 -5.39 -1.84 -13.77
CA MET A 40 -4.56 -1.98 -14.97
C MET A 40 -3.83 -3.32 -15.02
N LEU A 41 -3.38 -3.83 -13.88
CA LEU A 41 -2.63 -5.09 -13.80
C LEU A 41 -3.54 -6.32 -13.75
N THR A 42 -4.81 -6.15 -13.43
CA THR A 42 -5.76 -7.25 -13.25
C THR A 42 -6.90 -7.24 -14.27
N GLY A 43 -6.79 -6.45 -15.34
CA GLY A 43 -7.83 -6.35 -16.36
C GLY A 43 -8.19 -7.67 -17.03
N ASP A 44 -7.24 -8.59 -17.10
CA ASP A 44 -7.42 -9.96 -17.59
C ASP A 44 -6.92 -10.96 -16.53
N GLY A 45 -7.55 -12.13 -16.45
CA GLY A 45 -7.08 -13.20 -15.59
C GLY A 45 -7.91 -13.42 -14.32
N PRO A 46 -7.37 -14.15 -13.33
CA PRO A 46 -8.13 -14.59 -12.15
C PRO A 46 -8.68 -13.47 -11.27
N LEU A 47 -8.06 -12.29 -11.30
CA LEU A 47 -8.42 -11.15 -10.47
C LEU A 47 -9.29 -10.11 -11.19
N ALA A 48 -9.65 -10.33 -12.47
CA ALA A 48 -10.37 -9.34 -13.28
C ALA A 48 -11.70 -8.88 -12.65
N SER A 49 -12.39 -9.78 -11.93
CA SER A 49 -13.67 -9.49 -11.28
C SER A 49 -13.55 -9.32 -9.77
N ALA A 50 -12.34 -9.33 -9.23
CA ALA A 50 -12.13 -9.24 -7.80
C ALA A 50 -12.46 -7.84 -7.27
N VAL A 51 -13.13 -7.79 -6.11
CA VAL A 51 -13.31 -6.55 -5.37
C VAL A 51 -12.04 -6.25 -4.59
N LEU A 52 -11.53 -5.04 -4.70
CA LEU A 52 -10.38 -4.58 -3.93
C LEU A 52 -10.87 -3.83 -2.70
N GLU A 53 -10.54 -4.37 -1.53
CA GLU A 53 -10.73 -3.68 -0.25
C GLU A 53 -9.38 -3.17 0.25
N THR A 54 -9.33 -1.91 0.67
CA THR A 54 -8.13 -1.27 1.14
C THR A 54 -8.27 -0.86 2.60
N GLU A 55 -7.18 -1.02 3.36
CA GLU A 55 -7.13 -0.68 4.77
C GLU A 55 -5.91 0.22 5.00
N PRO A 56 -6.09 1.54 5.17
CA PRO A 56 -4.95 2.44 5.37
C PRO A 56 -4.39 2.33 6.78
N PHE A 57 -3.08 2.50 6.91
CA PHE A 57 -2.43 2.70 8.19
C PHE A 57 -1.57 3.96 8.18
N GLU A 58 -1.49 4.64 9.32
CA GLU A 58 -0.71 5.87 9.44
C GLU A 58 0.78 5.59 9.51
N VAL A 59 1.55 6.32 8.70
CA VAL A 59 2.99 6.43 8.84
C VAL A 59 3.26 7.66 9.69
N ARG A 60 3.84 7.47 10.88
CA ARG A 60 4.05 8.55 11.83
C ARG A 60 5.53 8.88 11.97
N LEU A 61 5.80 10.15 12.20
CA LEU A 61 7.14 10.66 12.47
C LEU A 61 7.15 11.41 13.82
N ALA A 62 8.08 11.05 14.69
CA ALA A 62 8.40 11.82 15.88
C ALA A 62 9.74 12.51 15.65
N CYS A 63 9.73 13.84 15.55
CA CYS A 63 10.91 14.64 15.27
C CYS A 63 11.36 15.38 16.53
N PRO A 64 12.69 15.50 16.77
CA PRO A 64 13.20 16.28 17.90
C PRO A 64 12.76 17.75 17.93
N CYS A 65 12.30 18.30 16.80
CA CYS A 65 11.75 19.65 16.75
C CYS A 65 10.40 19.82 17.48
N GLY A 66 9.79 18.72 17.90
CA GLY A 66 8.49 18.70 18.56
C GLY A 66 7.35 18.19 17.70
N PHE A 67 7.58 17.95 16.41
CA PHE A 67 6.57 17.34 15.54
C PHE A 67 6.35 15.87 15.93
N ASP A 68 5.09 15.49 16.11
CA ASP A 68 4.66 14.11 16.29
C ASP A 68 3.32 13.95 15.60
N GLY A 69 3.32 13.28 14.47
CA GLY A 69 2.10 13.14 13.69
C GLY A 69 2.27 12.25 12.47
N ALA A 70 1.18 12.11 11.72
CA ALA A 70 1.14 11.32 10.51
C ALA A 70 1.83 12.05 9.35
N LEU A 71 2.55 11.29 8.53
CA LEU A 71 3.15 11.77 7.29
C LEU A 71 2.17 11.61 6.13
N GLU A 72 2.28 12.50 5.15
CA GLU A 72 1.54 12.41 3.90
C GLU A 72 2.45 11.93 2.77
N HIS A 73 1.85 11.62 1.61
CA HIS A 73 2.60 11.17 0.44
C HIS A 73 3.70 12.15 0.04
N ASP A 74 3.41 13.46 0.07
CA ASP A 74 4.36 14.50 -0.34
C ASP A 74 5.53 14.69 0.61
N ASP A 75 5.42 14.19 1.84
CA ASP A 75 6.49 14.26 2.84
C ASP A 75 7.56 13.18 2.61
N MET A 76 7.24 12.13 1.88
CA MET A 76 8.12 11.00 1.64
C MET A 76 9.09 11.28 0.50
N ILE A 77 10.38 11.00 0.72
CA ILE A 77 11.42 11.11 -0.32
C ILE A 77 12.02 9.75 -0.70
N GLY A 78 11.67 8.70 0.02
CA GLY A 78 12.13 7.35 -0.24
C GLY A 78 11.72 6.40 0.87
N PRO A 79 12.00 5.09 0.74
CA PRO A 79 11.68 4.12 1.78
C PRO A 79 12.40 4.45 3.08
N GLY A 80 11.65 4.65 4.16
CA GLY A 80 12.20 4.98 5.47
C GLY A 80 12.78 6.37 5.60
N GLN A 81 12.51 7.28 4.65
CA GLN A 81 13.02 8.65 4.67
C GLN A 81 11.91 9.65 4.35
N ALA A 82 11.83 10.70 5.14
CA ALA A 82 10.85 11.76 4.97
C ALA A 82 11.42 13.12 5.38
N VAL A 83 10.80 14.16 4.86
CA VAL A 83 11.06 15.54 5.30
C VAL A 83 10.04 15.88 6.39
N CYS A 84 10.51 16.34 7.54
CA CYS A 84 9.62 16.75 8.62
C CYS A 84 8.73 17.93 8.16
N PRO A 85 7.39 17.83 8.27
CA PRO A 85 6.51 18.92 7.82
C PRO A 85 6.66 20.21 8.62
N SER A 86 7.22 20.13 9.84
CA SER A 86 7.36 21.27 10.73
C SER A 86 8.70 21.98 10.57
N CYS A 87 9.82 21.25 10.59
CA CYS A 87 11.15 21.86 10.55
C CYS A 87 11.87 21.74 9.18
N GLY A 88 11.36 20.92 8.28
CA GLY A 88 11.94 20.73 6.95
C GLY A 88 13.20 19.87 6.90
N GLU A 89 13.62 19.28 8.01
CA GLU A 89 14.80 18.41 8.03
C GLU A 89 14.50 17.01 7.56
N LEU A 90 15.48 16.39 6.93
CA LEU A 90 15.42 15.00 6.53
C LEU A 90 15.50 14.09 7.75
N ARG A 91 14.55 13.16 7.86
CA ARG A 91 14.49 12.17 8.95
C ARG A 91 14.39 10.77 8.40
N GLY A 92 15.15 9.85 9.01
CA GLY A 92 15.07 8.42 8.74
C GLY A 92 14.24 7.71 9.81
N PHE A 93 13.56 6.65 9.41
CA PHE A 93 12.85 5.74 10.32
C PHE A 93 12.91 4.32 9.78
N PRO A 94 12.66 3.30 10.62
CA PRO A 94 12.70 1.92 10.14
C PRO A 94 11.74 1.72 8.98
N PRO A 95 12.19 1.16 7.84
CA PRO A 95 11.30 0.93 6.71
C PRO A 95 10.21 -0.07 7.08
N THR A 96 8.96 0.26 6.72
CA THR A 96 7.80 -0.63 6.88
C THR A 96 7.24 -0.95 5.50
N PRO A 97 6.62 -2.13 5.31
CA PRO A 97 5.98 -2.43 4.04
C PRO A 97 4.92 -1.38 3.70
N GLU A 98 5.01 -0.77 2.52
CA GLU A 98 4.01 0.19 2.06
C GLU A 98 2.70 -0.48 1.64
N LEU A 99 2.79 -1.74 1.20
CA LEU A 99 1.67 -2.58 0.83
C LEU A 99 1.80 -3.96 1.47
N GLU A 100 0.69 -4.48 1.96
CA GLU A 100 0.63 -5.81 2.55
C GLU A 100 -0.64 -6.52 2.09
N LEU A 101 -0.50 -7.74 1.62
CA LEU A 101 -1.64 -8.59 1.25
C LEU A 101 -2.22 -9.23 2.51
N LEU A 102 -3.46 -8.91 2.83
CA LEU A 102 -4.14 -9.41 4.03
C LEU A 102 -4.98 -10.66 3.75
N GLU A 103 -5.72 -10.65 2.64
CA GLU A 103 -6.65 -11.73 2.33
C GLU A 103 -6.85 -11.84 0.82
N VAL A 104 -6.94 -13.08 0.36
CA VAL A 104 -7.40 -13.42 -0.99
C VAL A 104 -8.54 -14.40 -0.85
N ARG A 105 -9.72 -14.03 -1.35
CA ARG A 105 -10.91 -14.89 -1.29
C ARG A 105 -11.21 -15.41 -2.68
N ARG A 106 -11.24 -16.73 -2.81
CA ARG A 106 -11.53 -17.40 -4.08
C ARG A 106 -13.03 -17.60 -4.27
N VAL A 107 -13.45 -17.62 -5.52
CA VAL A 107 -14.79 -18.07 -5.90
C VAL A 107 -14.82 -19.59 -5.79
N ILE A 108 -15.79 -20.11 -5.08
CA ILE A 108 -15.99 -21.56 -4.88
C ILE A 108 -16.97 -22.08 -5.93
#